data_4410929f910a9c3894e66738e59e5a73
#
_entry.id   4410929f910a9c3894e66738e59e5a73
#
_cell.length_a   1.000
_cell.length_b   1.000
_cell.length_c   1.000
_cell.angle_alpha   90.00
_cell.angle_beta   90.00
_cell.angle_gamma   90.00
#
_symmetry.space_group_name_H-M   'P 1'
#
loop_
_entity.id
_entity.type
_entity.pdbx_description
1 polymer ?
#
loop_
_entity_poly.entity_id
_entity_poly.type
_entity_poly.pdbx_seq_one_letter_code
_entity_poly.pdbx_strand_id
1 'polypeptide(L)'
;MSPATDPPPVPAPEDKAPLQLLWRDGMPLSTPLPVTHDQQGAALLAELYASVSDRVHVRAMMNTSVDGAVAGADGTSGSLRNPDDSFVFGVLRALTDVVVVGSQTVRAEDYRRPLGRRDLLDPSRRPAGGSRPALAIWTSTGDLPASIEADWPTYLLSPPEHASRVQERSGMPAEHVIAAGSAREAVKSLVERGFRGIQAEGGPSALGRLAEEDQLDELCVSVSHRTVGGPSPRMIDGQAHDQRWELSSLLVGRHATITRYRRPL
;
A
#
# COMPACT_ATOMS: atom_id res chain seq x y z
N MET A 1 -3.27 28.44 16.87
CA MET A 1 -2.10 28.30 15.97
C MET A 1 -1.30 27.10 16.48
N SER A 2 -1.50 25.94 15.87
CA SER A 2 -0.63 24.78 16.14
C SER A 2 0.75 25.03 15.54
N PRO A 3 1.83 24.69 16.25
CA PRO A 3 3.16 24.82 15.69
C PRO A 3 3.27 23.92 14.44
N ALA A 4 3.79 24.51 13.36
CA ALA A 4 4.17 23.77 12.18
C ALA A 4 5.18 22.68 12.62
N THR A 5 4.81 21.41 12.43
CA THR A 5 5.74 20.31 12.62
C THR A 5 6.86 20.46 11.60
N ASP A 6 8.08 20.59 12.08
CA ASP A 6 9.27 20.58 11.22
C ASP A 6 9.23 19.37 10.28
N PRO A 7 9.67 19.54 9.02
CA PRO A 7 9.81 18.40 8.12
C PRO A 7 10.72 17.36 8.78
N PRO A 8 10.42 16.05 8.58
CA PRO A 8 11.24 15.00 9.18
C PRO A 8 12.72 15.21 8.79
N PRO A 9 13.66 14.98 9.71
CA PRO A 9 15.07 15.19 9.46
C PRO A 9 15.53 14.40 8.22
N VAL A 10 16.35 15.02 7.39
CA VAL A 10 17.01 14.36 6.27
C VAL A 10 17.81 13.18 6.83
N PRO A 11 17.55 11.93 6.41
CA PRO A 11 18.23 10.77 6.96
C PRO A 11 19.74 10.90 6.77
N ALA A 12 20.51 10.53 7.80
CA ALA A 12 21.96 10.51 7.75
C ALA A 12 22.45 9.55 6.63
N PRO A 13 23.65 9.77 6.06
CA PRO A 13 24.20 8.92 4.99
C PRO A 13 24.19 7.41 5.34
N GLU A 14 24.40 7.07 6.60
CA GLU A 14 24.37 5.69 7.11
C GLU A 14 22.97 5.05 7.07
N ASP A 15 21.91 5.85 7.07
CA ASP A 15 20.52 5.37 7.00
C ASP A 15 20.11 4.94 5.58
N LYS A 16 20.98 5.16 4.59
CA LYS A 16 20.78 4.77 3.19
C LYS A 16 21.66 3.60 2.76
N ALA A 17 22.08 2.75 3.71
CA ALA A 17 22.76 1.51 3.37
C ALA A 17 21.89 0.68 2.40
N PRO A 18 22.49 0.02 1.38
CA PRO A 18 21.73 -0.79 0.43
C PRO A 18 20.97 -1.93 1.15
N LEU A 19 19.74 -2.16 0.71
CA LEU A 19 19.04 -3.40 1.03
C LEU A 19 19.78 -4.58 0.38
N GLN A 20 19.72 -5.75 0.98
CA GLN A 20 20.26 -6.99 0.40
C GLN A 20 19.09 -7.86 -0.06
N LEU A 21 18.99 -8.10 -1.36
CA LEU A 21 18.07 -9.10 -1.91
C LEU A 21 18.69 -10.49 -1.69
N LEU A 22 18.01 -11.33 -0.90
CA LEU A 22 18.47 -12.66 -0.52
C LEU A 22 17.68 -13.77 -1.20
N TRP A 23 16.46 -13.47 -1.63
CA TRP A 23 15.53 -14.44 -2.22
C TRP A 23 14.81 -13.81 -3.41
N ARG A 24 14.78 -14.50 -4.55
CA ARG A 24 14.13 -14.02 -5.79
C ARG A 24 13.42 -15.17 -6.48
N ASP A 25 12.22 -14.91 -6.96
CA ASP A 25 11.39 -15.85 -7.73
C ASP A 25 11.22 -17.23 -7.04
N GLY A 26 11.04 -17.20 -5.72
CA GLY A 26 10.85 -18.40 -4.90
C GLY A 26 12.14 -19.17 -4.57
N MET A 27 13.32 -18.64 -4.89
CA MET A 27 14.61 -19.31 -4.70
C MET A 27 15.62 -18.41 -3.96
N PRO A 28 16.49 -19.00 -3.10
CA PRO A 28 17.57 -18.25 -2.49
C PRO A 28 18.62 -17.86 -3.53
N LEU A 29 19.18 -16.66 -3.39
CA LEU A 29 20.31 -16.23 -4.19
C LEU A 29 21.61 -16.81 -3.60
N SER A 30 22.50 -17.30 -4.46
CA SER A 30 23.84 -17.77 -4.04
C SER A 30 24.71 -16.65 -3.48
N THR A 31 24.47 -15.41 -3.93
CA THR A 31 25.15 -14.21 -3.46
C THR A 31 24.09 -13.11 -3.27
N PRO A 32 24.06 -12.41 -2.12
CA PRO A 32 23.17 -11.29 -1.92
C PRO A 32 23.36 -10.21 -2.99
N LEU A 33 22.26 -9.66 -3.50
CA LEU A 33 22.30 -8.59 -4.49
C LEU A 33 21.96 -7.25 -3.82
N PRO A 34 22.85 -6.24 -3.85
CA PRO A 34 22.59 -4.96 -3.25
C PRO A 34 21.53 -4.18 -4.04
N VAL A 35 20.58 -3.59 -3.31
CA VAL A 35 19.52 -2.71 -3.83
C VAL A 35 19.72 -1.34 -3.22
N THR A 36 20.28 -0.43 -3.98
CA THR A 36 20.59 0.94 -3.55
C THR A 36 19.33 1.82 -3.51
N HIS A 37 19.31 2.85 -2.64
CA HIS A 37 18.18 3.78 -2.53
C HIS A 37 18.22 4.89 -3.60
N ASP A 38 18.38 4.49 -4.86
CA ASP A 38 18.52 5.35 -6.03
C ASP A 38 17.77 4.80 -7.25
N GLN A 39 18.01 5.37 -8.42
CA GLN A 39 17.37 4.95 -9.66
C GLN A 39 17.73 3.51 -10.07
N GLN A 40 18.95 3.05 -9.79
CA GLN A 40 19.37 1.68 -10.11
C GLN A 40 18.62 0.67 -9.25
N GLY A 41 18.56 0.90 -7.93
CA GLY A 41 17.79 0.04 -7.02
C GLY A 41 16.28 0.09 -7.30
N ALA A 42 15.74 1.28 -7.66
CA ALA A 42 14.34 1.40 -8.06
C ALA A 42 14.04 0.61 -9.35
N ALA A 43 14.93 0.61 -10.33
CA ALA A 43 14.77 -0.18 -11.55
C ALA A 43 14.77 -1.69 -11.24
N LEU A 44 15.68 -2.15 -10.37
CA LEU A 44 15.73 -3.54 -9.94
C LEU A 44 14.45 -3.94 -9.18
N LEU A 45 13.95 -3.09 -8.29
CA LEU A 45 12.67 -3.32 -7.61
C LEU A 45 11.51 -3.32 -8.61
N ALA A 46 11.52 -2.43 -9.60
CA ALA A 46 10.48 -2.41 -10.62
C ALA A 46 10.43 -3.71 -11.45
N GLU A 47 11.57 -4.32 -11.72
CA GLU A 47 11.64 -5.65 -12.35
C GLU A 47 11.15 -6.73 -11.38
N LEU A 48 11.63 -6.70 -10.13
CA LEU A 48 11.27 -7.68 -9.11
C LEU A 48 9.76 -7.70 -8.83
N TYR A 49 9.13 -6.52 -8.80
CA TYR A 49 7.71 -6.33 -8.47
C TYR A 49 6.82 -6.08 -9.69
N ALA A 50 7.33 -6.28 -10.90
CA ALA A 50 6.52 -6.13 -12.11
C ALA A 50 5.27 -7.02 -12.04
N SER A 51 4.12 -6.41 -12.32
CA SER A 51 2.88 -7.15 -12.55
C SER A 51 2.89 -7.71 -13.97
N VAL A 52 2.28 -8.87 -14.17
CA VAL A 52 2.03 -9.37 -15.53
C VAL A 52 1.05 -8.40 -16.19
N SER A 53 1.47 -7.70 -17.24
CA SER A 53 0.76 -6.56 -17.86
C SER A 53 -0.69 -6.84 -18.27
N ASP A 54 -1.02 -8.10 -18.53
CA ASP A 54 -2.33 -8.51 -19.08
C ASP A 54 -3.35 -8.92 -18.01
N ARG A 55 -2.94 -8.99 -16.74
CA ARG A 55 -3.80 -9.42 -15.64
C ARG A 55 -3.99 -8.32 -14.61
N VAL A 56 -5.18 -8.29 -14.05
CA VAL A 56 -5.43 -7.53 -12.82
C VAL A 56 -4.56 -8.11 -11.72
N HIS A 57 -3.91 -7.24 -10.96
CA HIS A 57 -3.04 -7.63 -9.86
C HIS A 57 -3.35 -6.79 -8.62
N VAL A 58 -3.76 -7.45 -7.56
CA VAL A 58 -4.08 -6.82 -6.28
C VAL A 58 -2.98 -7.15 -5.27
N ARG A 59 -2.21 -6.14 -4.91
CA ARG A 59 -1.12 -6.21 -3.95
C ARG A 59 -1.53 -5.53 -2.64
N ALA A 60 -1.23 -6.17 -1.51
CA ALA A 60 -1.20 -5.48 -0.23
C ALA A 60 0.24 -5.05 0.10
N MET A 61 0.41 -3.85 0.63
CA MET A 61 1.68 -3.37 1.16
C MET A 61 1.47 -2.83 2.57
N MET A 62 2.09 -3.47 3.56
CA MET A 62 1.94 -3.14 4.98
C MET A 62 3.29 -3.12 5.69
N ASN A 63 3.39 -2.23 6.67
CA ASN A 63 4.51 -2.19 7.59
C ASN A 63 4.05 -2.64 8.98
N THR A 64 4.84 -3.49 9.62
CA THR A 64 4.62 -3.96 10.99
C THR A 64 5.91 -3.83 11.82
N SER A 65 5.78 -3.86 13.14
CA SER A 65 6.92 -4.10 14.02
C SER A 65 7.25 -5.60 14.09
N VAL A 66 8.39 -5.96 14.72
CA VAL A 66 8.81 -7.37 14.92
C VAL A 66 7.77 -8.15 15.76
N ASP A 67 7.10 -7.48 16.67
CA ASP A 67 6.03 -8.06 17.51
C ASP A 67 4.62 -7.94 16.87
N GLY A 68 4.55 -7.53 15.58
CA GLY A 68 3.33 -7.58 14.77
C GLY A 68 2.40 -6.37 14.89
N ALA A 69 2.81 -5.30 15.58
CA ALA A 69 2.01 -4.07 15.63
C ALA A 69 2.01 -3.36 14.28
N VAL A 70 0.84 -2.88 13.82
CA VAL A 70 0.68 -2.10 12.58
C VAL A 70 0.68 -0.60 12.81
N ALA A 71 0.73 -0.18 14.05
CA ALA A 71 0.80 1.21 14.48
C ALA A 71 1.67 1.31 15.73
N GLY A 72 2.26 2.47 15.95
CA GLY A 72 3.01 2.74 17.18
C GLY A 72 2.12 3.10 18.35
N ALA A 73 2.73 3.49 19.48
CA ALA A 73 2.03 3.91 20.69
C ALA A 73 1.16 5.16 20.47
N ASP A 74 1.43 5.93 19.44
CA ASP A 74 0.65 7.11 19.01
C ASP A 74 -0.60 6.73 18.17
N GLY A 75 -0.81 5.44 17.89
CA GLY A 75 -1.91 4.94 17.08
C GLY A 75 -1.73 5.14 15.56
N THR A 76 -0.56 5.63 15.12
CA THR A 76 -0.27 5.84 13.71
C THR A 76 0.81 4.88 13.18
N SER A 77 0.79 4.58 11.89
CA SER A 77 1.84 3.79 11.23
C SER A 77 3.12 4.61 11.03
N GLY A 78 3.02 5.93 11.12
CA GLY A 78 4.13 6.85 10.94
C GLY A 78 5.31 6.58 11.87
N SER A 79 5.04 6.11 13.09
CA SER A 79 6.07 5.75 14.07
C SER A 79 6.85 4.48 13.71
N LEU A 80 6.34 3.63 12.80
CA LEU A 80 7.05 2.46 12.26
C LEU A 80 7.87 2.81 11.01
N ARG A 81 7.71 4.02 10.49
CA ARG A 81 8.37 4.46 9.26
C ARG A 81 9.89 4.40 9.38
N ASN A 82 10.53 3.90 8.33
CA ASN A 82 11.99 3.82 8.22
C ASN A 82 12.43 3.99 6.76
N PRO A 83 13.72 4.29 6.50
CA PRO A 83 14.21 4.53 5.15
C PRO A 83 14.03 3.37 4.18
N ASP A 84 14.22 2.13 4.64
CA ASP A 84 14.15 0.91 3.82
C ASP A 84 12.72 0.68 3.33
N ASP A 85 11.77 0.68 4.26
CA ASP A 85 10.34 0.57 3.97
C ASP A 85 9.88 1.71 3.06
N SER A 86 10.22 2.96 3.40
CA SER A 86 9.81 4.14 2.64
C SER A 86 10.31 4.12 1.19
N PHE A 87 11.50 3.57 0.95
CA PHE A 87 12.03 3.42 -0.40
C PHE A 87 11.25 2.39 -1.21
N VAL A 88 11.08 1.17 -0.68
CA VAL A 88 10.34 0.10 -1.36
C VAL A 88 8.87 0.50 -1.57
N PHE A 89 8.22 1.01 -0.53
CA PHE A 89 6.85 1.50 -0.58
C PHE A 89 6.65 2.56 -1.66
N GLY A 90 7.57 3.53 -1.72
CA GLY A 90 7.52 4.58 -2.75
C GLY A 90 7.70 4.05 -4.18
N VAL A 91 8.55 3.04 -4.37
CA VAL A 91 8.72 2.36 -5.67
C VAL A 91 7.44 1.61 -6.04
N LEU A 92 6.85 0.85 -5.12
CA LEU A 92 5.62 0.10 -5.38
C LEU A 92 4.45 1.02 -5.75
N ARG A 93 4.30 2.17 -5.08
CA ARG A 93 3.32 3.20 -5.47
C ARG A 93 3.55 3.72 -6.88
N ALA A 94 4.81 3.87 -7.32
CA ALA A 94 5.11 4.30 -8.67
C ALA A 94 4.70 3.28 -9.74
N LEU A 95 4.58 2.00 -9.36
CA LEU A 95 4.15 0.89 -10.23
C LEU A 95 2.64 0.62 -10.17
N THR A 96 1.87 1.41 -9.45
CA THR A 96 0.46 1.16 -9.13
C THR A 96 -0.46 2.11 -9.91
N ASP A 97 -1.59 1.59 -10.40
CA ASP A 97 -2.62 2.40 -11.07
C ASP A 97 -3.57 3.06 -10.08
N VAL A 98 -3.96 2.33 -9.03
CA VAL A 98 -4.86 2.82 -7.99
C VAL A 98 -4.46 2.29 -6.61
N VAL A 99 -4.42 3.20 -5.65
CA VAL A 99 -4.21 2.88 -4.24
C VAL A 99 -5.56 2.75 -3.54
N VAL A 100 -5.78 1.64 -2.86
CA VAL A 100 -6.98 1.38 -2.04
C VAL A 100 -6.62 1.51 -0.57
N VAL A 101 -7.40 2.30 0.17
CA VAL A 101 -7.16 2.56 1.59
C VAL A 101 -8.46 2.72 2.36
N GLY A 102 -8.49 2.33 3.63
CA GLY A 102 -9.64 2.54 4.52
C GLY A 102 -9.75 4.00 4.99
N SER A 103 -10.96 4.52 5.12
CA SER A 103 -11.20 5.91 5.56
C SER A 103 -10.66 6.22 6.97
N GLN A 104 -10.57 5.23 7.85
CA GLN A 104 -9.94 5.40 9.16
C GLN A 104 -8.45 5.71 9.02
N THR A 105 -7.75 4.97 8.17
CA THR A 105 -6.33 5.21 7.86
C THR A 105 -6.14 6.57 7.21
N VAL A 106 -7.01 6.94 6.27
CA VAL A 106 -6.97 8.27 5.62
C VAL A 106 -7.02 9.39 6.67
N ARG A 107 -7.88 9.27 7.67
CA ARG A 107 -8.00 10.27 8.74
C ARG A 107 -6.84 10.25 9.74
N ALA A 108 -6.41 9.04 10.15
CA ALA A 108 -5.36 8.88 11.16
C ALA A 108 -3.98 9.32 10.65
N GLU A 109 -3.69 9.07 9.36
CA GLU A 109 -2.40 9.34 8.76
C GLU A 109 -2.32 10.68 8.01
N ASP A 110 -3.38 11.53 8.11
CA ASP A 110 -3.50 12.74 7.27
C ASP A 110 -3.15 12.45 5.79
N TYR A 111 -3.78 11.40 5.26
CA TYR A 111 -3.42 10.82 3.97
C TYR A 111 -3.62 11.84 2.85
N ARG A 112 -2.61 11.94 2.00
CA ARG A 112 -2.61 12.89 0.88
C ARG A 112 -2.44 12.13 -0.44
N ARG A 113 -1.71 12.72 -1.37
CA ARG A 113 -1.45 12.16 -2.69
C ARG A 113 -0.54 10.92 -2.62
N PRO A 114 -0.94 9.76 -3.12
CA PRO A 114 -0.08 8.57 -3.19
C PRO A 114 0.94 8.65 -4.34
N LEU A 115 1.83 9.62 -4.31
CA LEU A 115 2.73 9.94 -5.43
C LEU A 115 3.72 8.82 -5.80
N GLY A 116 4.23 8.09 -4.82
CA GLY A 116 5.34 7.15 -5.03
C GLY A 116 6.65 7.84 -5.42
N ARG A 117 7.65 7.04 -5.79
CA ARG A 117 8.99 7.48 -6.23
C ARG A 117 9.03 7.65 -7.76
N ARG A 118 8.12 8.47 -8.29
CA ARG A 118 8.08 8.80 -9.72
C ARG A 118 9.32 9.56 -10.21
N ASP A 119 10.10 10.11 -9.29
CA ASP A 119 11.42 10.69 -9.55
C ASP A 119 12.46 9.65 -9.98
N LEU A 120 12.24 8.38 -9.64
CA LEU A 120 13.13 7.27 -9.93
C LEU A 120 12.60 6.32 -11.05
N LEU A 121 11.31 6.38 -11.35
CA LEU A 121 10.68 5.46 -12.30
C LEU A 121 9.79 6.21 -13.29
N ASP A 122 9.88 5.81 -14.56
CA ASP A 122 9.00 6.31 -15.61
C ASP A 122 7.55 5.90 -15.35
N PRO A 123 6.57 6.84 -15.46
CA PRO A 123 5.15 6.54 -15.30
C PRO A 123 4.60 5.45 -16.24
N SER A 124 5.22 5.23 -17.40
CA SER A 124 4.83 4.17 -18.34
C SER A 124 4.98 2.75 -17.76
N ARG A 125 5.69 2.61 -16.64
CA ARG A 125 5.81 1.35 -15.92
C ARG A 125 4.53 0.92 -15.19
N ARG A 126 3.53 1.78 -15.08
CA ARG A 126 2.22 1.40 -14.54
C ARG A 126 1.46 0.54 -15.53
N PRO A 127 0.74 -0.49 -15.07
CA PRO A 127 0.00 -1.39 -15.95
C PRO A 127 -1.02 -0.67 -16.86
N ALA A 128 -1.71 0.36 -16.37
CA ALA A 128 -2.62 1.17 -17.16
C ALA A 128 -1.98 2.42 -17.81
N GLY A 129 -0.68 2.65 -17.62
CA GLY A 129 0.06 3.74 -18.25
C GLY A 129 -0.25 5.16 -17.72
N GLY A 130 -0.96 5.30 -16.62
CA GLY A 130 -1.33 6.60 -16.05
C GLY A 130 -0.12 7.37 -15.49
N SER A 131 -0.15 8.70 -15.54
CA SER A 131 0.93 9.55 -15.02
C SER A 131 1.02 9.56 -13.48
N ARG A 132 -0.05 9.19 -12.79
CA ARG A 132 -0.16 9.13 -11.32
C ARG A 132 -1.18 8.07 -10.91
N PRO A 133 -1.04 7.40 -9.74
CA PRO A 133 -2.05 6.48 -9.27
C PRO A 133 -3.31 7.25 -8.86
N ALA A 134 -4.47 6.66 -9.08
CA ALA A 134 -5.70 7.12 -8.45
C ALA A 134 -5.73 6.72 -6.96
N LEU A 135 -6.63 7.33 -6.20
CA LEU A 135 -6.92 6.99 -4.82
C LEU A 135 -8.34 6.41 -4.74
N ALA A 136 -8.51 5.25 -4.12
CA ALA A 136 -9.82 4.67 -3.83
C ALA A 136 -9.96 4.49 -2.31
N ILE A 137 -10.94 5.17 -1.71
CA ILE A 137 -11.13 5.21 -0.26
C ILE A 137 -12.35 4.37 0.12
N TRP A 138 -12.14 3.36 0.94
CA TRP A 138 -13.23 2.56 1.49
C TRP A 138 -13.90 3.30 2.65
N THR A 139 -15.16 3.70 2.46
CA THR A 139 -15.92 4.48 3.44
C THR A 139 -17.40 4.12 3.46
N SER A 140 -18.01 4.15 4.63
CA SER A 140 -19.47 4.02 4.83
C SER A 140 -20.12 5.35 5.26
N THR A 141 -19.31 6.39 5.54
CA THR A 141 -19.82 7.67 6.06
C THR A 141 -19.65 8.83 5.09
N GLY A 142 -18.65 8.80 4.22
CA GLY A 142 -18.29 9.92 3.34
C GLY A 142 -17.49 11.03 4.04
N ASP A 143 -17.12 10.85 5.31
CA ASP A 143 -16.32 11.81 6.05
C ASP A 143 -14.86 11.73 5.60
N LEU A 144 -14.43 12.68 4.81
CA LEU A 144 -13.07 12.78 4.30
C LEU A 144 -12.36 13.97 4.96
N PRO A 145 -11.06 13.84 5.30
CA PRO A 145 -10.29 14.97 5.77
C PRO A 145 -10.03 15.97 4.63
N ALA A 146 -9.83 17.23 4.98
CA ALA A 146 -9.52 18.29 4.01
C ALA A 146 -8.19 18.09 3.26
N SER A 147 -7.36 17.16 3.71
CA SER A 147 -6.11 16.77 3.04
C SER A 147 -6.34 16.02 1.71
N ILE A 148 -7.55 15.48 1.47
CA ILE A 148 -7.90 14.89 0.18
C ILE A 148 -8.18 16.00 -0.83
N GLU A 149 -7.26 16.17 -1.75
CA GLU A 149 -7.31 17.26 -2.73
C GLU A 149 -8.30 16.97 -3.85
N ALA A 150 -9.16 17.96 -4.17
CA ALA A 150 -10.24 17.81 -5.14
C ALA A 150 -9.74 17.53 -6.58
N ASP A 151 -8.50 17.92 -6.92
CA ASP A 151 -7.89 17.70 -8.24
C ASP A 151 -7.18 16.35 -8.37
N TRP A 152 -7.11 15.56 -7.29
CA TRP A 152 -6.54 14.22 -7.34
C TRP A 152 -7.60 13.19 -7.75
N PRO A 153 -7.34 12.29 -8.72
CA PRO A 153 -8.30 11.27 -9.12
C PRO A 153 -8.63 10.34 -7.95
N THR A 154 -9.78 10.62 -7.33
CA THR A 154 -10.22 9.94 -6.11
C THR A 154 -11.57 9.29 -6.32
N TYR A 155 -11.74 8.06 -5.86
CA TYR A 155 -12.97 7.29 -5.85
C TYR A 155 -13.34 6.89 -4.42
N LEU A 156 -14.63 6.79 -4.13
CA LEU A 156 -15.14 6.29 -2.86
C LEU A 156 -15.79 4.93 -3.07
N LEU A 157 -15.30 3.93 -2.36
CA LEU A 157 -15.87 2.57 -2.34
C LEU A 157 -16.83 2.51 -1.16
N SER A 158 -18.11 2.28 -1.41
CA SER A 158 -19.13 2.31 -0.36
C SER A 158 -20.10 1.13 -0.50
N PRO A 159 -20.59 0.56 0.63
CA PRO A 159 -21.74 -0.33 0.56
C PRO A 159 -22.90 0.35 -0.17
N PRO A 160 -23.68 -0.40 -1.01
CA PRO A 160 -24.75 0.17 -1.82
C PRO A 160 -25.77 0.98 -1.00
N GLU A 161 -26.13 0.49 0.18
CA GLU A 161 -27.08 1.13 1.10
C GLU A 161 -26.58 2.47 1.68
N HIS A 162 -25.29 2.75 1.55
CA HIS A 162 -24.65 3.98 2.05
C HIS A 162 -24.22 4.92 0.93
N ALA A 163 -24.24 4.49 -0.34
CA ALA A 163 -23.66 5.23 -1.46
C ALA A 163 -24.23 6.65 -1.61
N SER A 164 -25.55 6.85 -1.54
CA SER A 164 -26.17 8.16 -1.64
C SER A 164 -25.75 9.10 -0.50
N ARG A 165 -25.70 8.59 0.74
CA ARG A 165 -25.25 9.35 1.89
C ARG A 165 -23.75 9.71 1.78
N VAL A 166 -22.93 8.78 1.31
CA VAL A 166 -21.50 8.98 1.09
C VAL A 166 -21.28 10.07 0.04
N GLN A 167 -22.04 10.04 -1.06
CA GLN A 167 -21.99 11.07 -2.09
C GLN A 167 -22.34 12.46 -1.53
N GLU A 168 -23.47 12.56 -0.83
CA GLU A 168 -23.95 13.81 -0.25
C GLU A 168 -22.94 14.41 0.74
N ARG A 169 -22.42 13.59 1.66
CA ARG A 169 -21.49 14.07 2.70
C ARG A 169 -20.10 14.40 2.19
N SER A 170 -19.60 13.64 1.24
CA SER A 170 -18.27 13.88 0.65
C SER A 170 -18.25 15.02 -0.37
N GLY A 171 -19.40 15.36 -0.95
CA GLY A 171 -19.49 16.31 -2.07
C GLY A 171 -18.85 15.81 -3.36
N MET A 172 -18.47 14.52 -3.43
CA MET A 172 -17.86 13.93 -4.62
C MET A 172 -18.90 13.77 -5.74
N PRO A 173 -18.49 13.90 -7.02
CA PRO A 173 -19.35 13.56 -8.15
C PRO A 173 -19.87 12.12 -8.08
N ALA A 174 -21.09 11.87 -8.56
CA ALA A 174 -21.72 10.55 -8.46
C ALA A 174 -20.91 9.44 -9.13
N GLU A 175 -20.25 9.74 -10.25
CA GLU A 175 -19.38 8.82 -10.98
C GLU A 175 -18.11 8.41 -10.21
N HIS A 176 -17.74 9.16 -9.18
CA HIS A 176 -16.63 8.86 -8.29
C HIS A 176 -17.04 8.06 -7.05
N VAL A 177 -18.36 7.86 -6.83
CA VAL A 177 -18.87 7.01 -5.75
C VAL A 177 -19.24 5.65 -6.32
N ILE A 178 -18.48 4.64 -5.94
CA ILE A 178 -18.63 3.26 -6.39
C ILE A 178 -19.42 2.51 -5.34
N ALA A 179 -20.65 2.13 -5.66
CA ALA A 179 -21.44 1.23 -4.83
C ALA A 179 -20.92 -0.20 -5.00
N ALA A 180 -20.36 -0.77 -3.92
CA ALA A 180 -19.81 -2.11 -3.91
C ALA A 180 -20.13 -2.78 -2.56
N GLY A 181 -20.94 -3.84 -2.59
CA GLY A 181 -21.32 -4.61 -1.40
C GLY A 181 -20.22 -5.55 -0.93
N SER A 182 -19.21 -5.80 -1.76
CA SER A 182 -18.13 -6.72 -1.50
C SER A 182 -16.78 -6.22 -2.02
N ALA A 183 -15.70 -6.86 -1.58
CA ALA A 183 -14.36 -6.56 -2.09
C ALA A 183 -14.22 -6.94 -3.56
N ARG A 184 -14.83 -8.03 -3.96
CA ARG A 184 -14.89 -8.52 -5.36
C ARG A 184 -15.55 -7.49 -6.27
N GLU A 185 -16.70 -6.94 -5.87
CA GLU A 185 -17.40 -5.90 -6.63
C GLU A 185 -16.57 -4.61 -6.72
N ALA A 186 -15.90 -4.23 -5.63
CA ALA A 186 -15.02 -3.06 -5.63
C ALA A 186 -13.85 -3.23 -6.60
N VAL A 187 -13.15 -4.36 -6.54
CA VAL A 187 -12.04 -4.68 -7.46
C VAL A 187 -12.56 -4.70 -8.91
N LYS A 188 -13.67 -5.39 -9.18
CA LYS A 188 -14.30 -5.43 -10.51
C LYS A 188 -14.61 -4.01 -11.03
N SER A 189 -15.19 -3.15 -10.20
CA SER A 189 -15.53 -1.78 -10.59
C SER A 189 -14.31 -0.91 -10.88
N LEU A 190 -13.20 -1.13 -10.16
CA LEU A 190 -11.92 -0.48 -10.46
C LEU A 190 -11.34 -0.97 -11.79
N VAL A 191 -11.43 -2.27 -12.07
CA VAL A 191 -10.98 -2.86 -13.33
C VAL A 191 -11.78 -2.35 -14.53
N GLU A 192 -13.10 -2.20 -14.40
CA GLU A 192 -13.97 -1.62 -15.42
C GLU A 192 -13.62 -0.15 -15.74
N ARG A 193 -12.97 0.54 -14.81
CA ARG A 193 -12.42 1.90 -14.99
C ARG A 193 -11.01 1.91 -15.60
N GLY A 194 -10.49 0.75 -15.97
CA GLY A 194 -9.20 0.60 -16.65
C GLY A 194 -8.01 0.33 -15.73
N PHE A 195 -8.20 0.29 -14.40
CA PHE A 195 -7.12 -0.02 -13.46
C PHE A 195 -6.75 -1.50 -13.51
N ARG A 196 -5.46 -1.80 -13.53
CA ARG A 196 -4.91 -3.16 -13.57
C ARG A 196 -4.03 -3.46 -12.35
N GLY A 197 -3.21 -2.51 -11.95
CA GLY A 197 -2.38 -2.57 -10.75
C GLY A 197 -3.07 -1.90 -9.57
N ILE A 198 -3.60 -2.70 -8.64
CA ILE A 198 -4.31 -2.24 -7.45
C ILE A 198 -3.41 -2.48 -6.24
N GLN A 199 -3.11 -1.45 -5.46
CA GLN A 199 -2.32 -1.57 -4.23
C GLN A 199 -3.16 -1.20 -3.01
N ALA A 200 -3.40 -2.16 -2.12
CA ALA A 200 -4.04 -1.93 -0.84
C ALA A 200 -2.98 -1.52 0.21
N GLU A 201 -3.14 -0.33 0.79
CA GLU A 201 -2.19 0.25 1.74
C GLU A 201 -2.73 0.30 3.18
N GLY A 202 -3.68 -0.56 3.49
CA GLY A 202 -4.25 -0.68 4.81
C GLY A 202 -5.57 0.10 4.95
N GLY A 203 -5.95 0.38 6.12
CA GLY A 203 -6.32 -0.19 7.32
C GLY A 203 -6.57 -1.70 7.36
N PRO A 204 -6.34 -2.27 8.50
CA PRO A 204 -6.49 -3.71 8.70
C PRO A 204 -7.82 -4.29 8.22
N SER A 205 -8.92 -3.60 8.48
CA SER A 205 -10.26 -4.04 8.05
C SER A 205 -10.49 -3.97 6.53
N ALA A 206 -9.84 -3.02 5.82
CA ALA A 206 -9.90 -2.95 4.37
C ALA A 206 -9.14 -4.14 3.74
N LEU A 207 -7.99 -4.49 4.33
CA LEU A 207 -7.25 -5.70 3.94
C LEU A 207 -8.01 -6.97 4.30
N GLY A 208 -8.69 -7.01 5.45
CA GLY A 208 -9.55 -8.13 5.86
C GLY A 208 -10.57 -8.46 4.79
N ARG A 209 -11.32 -7.47 4.30
CA ARG A 209 -12.31 -7.63 3.22
C ARG A 209 -11.71 -8.21 1.95
N LEU A 210 -10.54 -7.73 1.53
CA LEU A 210 -9.86 -8.25 0.33
C LEU A 210 -9.39 -9.69 0.52
N ALA A 211 -8.88 -10.03 1.71
CA ALA A 211 -8.40 -11.36 2.03
C ALA A 211 -9.55 -12.38 2.15
N GLU A 212 -10.63 -12.05 2.85
CA GLU A 212 -11.82 -12.91 3.04
C GLU A 212 -12.45 -13.34 1.72
N GLU A 213 -12.42 -12.47 0.71
CA GLU A 213 -13.01 -12.72 -0.61
C GLU A 213 -12.00 -13.17 -1.67
N ASP A 214 -10.82 -13.58 -1.26
CA ASP A 214 -9.78 -14.04 -2.18
C ASP A 214 -9.35 -13.01 -3.25
N GLN A 215 -9.36 -11.74 -2.91
CA GLN A 215 -9.00 -10.67 -3.86
C GLN A 215 -7.52 -10.26 -3.82
N LEU A 216 -6.71 -10.81 -2.92
CA LEU A 216 -5.29 -10.50 -2.84
C LEU A 216 -4.46 -11.52 -3.65
N ASP A 217 -3.65 -11.05 -4.58
CA ASP A 217 -2.68 -11.85 -5.35
C ASP A 217 -1.30 -11.86 -4.70
N GLU A 218 -1.00 -10.80 -3.94
CA GLU A 218 0.33 -10.55 -3.39
C GLU A 218 0.27 -9.84 -2.05
N LEU A 219 1.12 -10.27 -1.12
CA LEU A 219 1.36 -9.60 0.16
C LEU A 219 2.82 -9.13 0.21
N CYS A 220 3.02 -7.83 0.31
CA CYS A 220 4.30 -7.22 0.62
C CYS A 220 4.27 -6.79 2.09
N VAL A 221 5.11 -7.38 2.90
CA VAL A 221 5.18 -7.11 4.33
C VAL A 221 6.55 -6.56 4.68
N SER A 222 6.58 -5.33 5.15
CA SER A 222 7.75 -4.73 5.77
C SER A 222 7.68 -4.98 7.28
N VAL A 223 8.74 -5.51 7.85
CA VAL A 223 8.89 -5.69 9.28
C VAL A 223 9.99 -4.75 9.76
N SER A 224 9.60 -3.64 10.37
CA SER A 224 10.51 -2.68 10.98
C SER A 224 11.23 -3.32 12.16
N HIS A 225 12.55 -3.20 12.25
CA HIS A 225 13.39 -3.83 13.28
C HIS A 225 13.22 -3.14 14.65
N ARG A 226 11.98 -3.14 15.14
CA ARG A 226 11.60 -2.59 16.43
C ARG A 226 10.40 -3.34 17.00
N THR A 227 10.24 -3.27 18.30
CA THR A 227 9.03 -3.71 19.01
C THR A 227 8.25 -2.50 19.50
N VAL A 228 6.94 -2.63 19.59
CA VAL A 228 6.03 -1.59 20.10
C VAL A 228 5.39 -2.02 21.40
N GLY A 229 4.96 -3.28 21.51
CA GLY A 229 4.18 -3.77 22.64
C GLY A 229 2.76 -3.19 22.69
N GLY A 230 2.02 -3.55 23.73
CA GLY A 230 0.63 -3.09 23.92
C GLY A 230 -0.35 -3.70 22.91
N PRO A 231 -1.64 -3.29 22.96
CA PRO A 231 -2.64 -3.77 22.01
C PRO A 231 -2.47 -3.08 20.64
N SER A 232 -2.40 -3.89 19.59
CA SER A 232 -2.39 -3.42 18.20
C SER A 232 -3.23 -4.38 17.36
N PRO A 233 -3.98 -3.91 16.36
CA PRO A 233 -4.67 -4.81 15.44
C PRO A 233 -3.65 -5.63 14.63
N ARG A 234 -4.10 -6.77 14.11
CA ARG A 234 -3.34 -7.52 13.11
C ARG A 234 -3.31 -6.74 11.80
N MET A 235 -2.33 -7.05 10.95
CA MET A 235 -2.23 -6.50 9.60
C MET A 235 -3.51 -6.74 8.76
N ILE A 236 -4.12 -7.93 8.92
CA ILE A 236 -5.40 -8.33 8.33
C ILE A 236 -6.37 -8.56 9.48
N ASP A 237 -7.42 -7.73 9.55
CA ASP A 237 -8.43 -7.77 10.61
C ASP A 237 -9.81 -7.95 9.97
N GLY A 238 -10.48 -9.06 10.32
CA GLY A 238 -11.76 -9.45 9.77
C GLY A 238 -12.13 -10.88 10.16
N GLN A 239 -12.90 -11.57 9.32
CA GLN A 239 -13.29 -12.94 9.60
C GLN A 239 -12.09 -13.91 9.51
N ALA A 240 -12.13 -14.96 10.30
CA ALA A 240 -11.09 -15.97 10.28
C ALA A 240 -11.03 -16.67 8.90
N HIS A 241 -9.85 -16.71 8.32
CA HIS A 241 -9.57 -17.40 7.08
C HIS A 241 -8.18 -18.05 7.15
N ASP A 242 -7.94 -19.05 6.33
CA ASP A 242 -6.65 -19.74 6.19
C ASP A 242 -6.26 -19.72 4.72
N GLN A 243 -5.19 -18.98 4.40
CA GLN A 243 -4.66 -18.86 3.05
C GLN A 243 -3.17 -19.18 3.04
N ARG A 244 -2.75 -20.00 2.08
CA ARG A 244 -1.34 -20.30 1.87
C ARG A 244 -0.69 -19.24 0.98
N TRP A 245 0.55 -18.93 1.31
CA TRP A 245 1.38 -17.99 0.59
C TRP A 245 2.77 -18.58 0.37
N GLU A 246 3.36 -18.29 -0.77
CA GLU A 246 4.73 -18.67 -1.12
C GLU A 246 5.63 -17.44 -1.08
N LEU A 247 6.79 -17.57 -0.41
CA LEU A 247 7.79 -16.52 -0.40
C LEU A 247 8.37 -16.36 -1.80
N SER A 248 8.15 -15.20 -2.40
CA SER A 248 8.64 -14.84 -3.74
C SER A 248 9.94 -14.05 -3.68
N SER A 249 10.06 -13.08 -2.76
CA SER A 249 11.32 -12.35 -2.55
C SER A 249 11.52 -11.95 -1.10
N LEU A 250 12.80 -11.77 -0.72
CA LEU A 250 13.22 -11.31 0.60
C LEU A 250 14.31 -10.25 0.44
N LEU A 251 14.04 -9.07 0.97
CA LEU A 251 14.98 -7.97 1.11
C LEU A 251 15.28 -7.77 2.60
N VAL A 252 16.55 -7.59 2.93
CA VAL A 252 16.98 -7.28 4.30
C VAL A 252 17.77 -5.98 4.27
N GLY A 253 17.29 -5.00 5.01
CA GLY A 253 17.95 -3.72 5.22
C GLY A 253 18.42 -3.55 6.65
N ARG A 254 18.94 -2.37 6.96
CA ARG A 254 19.36 -2.00 8.32
C ARG A 254 18.16 -1.85 9.26
N HIS A 255 17.04 -1.34 8.74
CA HIS A 255 15.88 -0.92 9.52
C HIS A 255 14.65 -1.80 9.34
N ALA A 256 14.61 -2.57 8.26
CA ALA A 256 13.48 -3.44 7.95
C ALA A 256 13.88 -4.71 7.20
N THR A 257 13.07 -5.74 7.38
CA THR A 257 13.03 -6.93 6.54
C THR A 257 11.76 -6.85 5.70
N ILE A 258 11.88 -6.96 4.37
CA ILE A 258 10.74 -6.80 3.47
C ILE A 258 10.56 -8.08 2.68
N THR A 259 9.39 -8.69 2.85
CA THR A 259 9.02 -9.95 2.20
C THR A 259 7.93 -9.70 1.17
N ARG A 260 8.00 -10.47 0.10
CA ARG A 260 6.95 -10.56 -0.90
C ARG A 260 6.45 -11.99 -0.94
N TYR A 261 5.18 -12.13 -0.69
CA TYR A 261 4.48 -13.42 -0.81
C TYR A 261 3.52 -13.38 -1.98
N ARG A 262 3.39 -14.50 -2.68
CA ARG A 262 2.42 -14.70 -3.75
C ARG A 262 1.52 -15.89 -3.44
N ARG A 263 0.33 -15.91 -4.02
CA ARG A 263 -0.50 -17.10 -3.98
C ARG A 263 0.18 -18.24 -4.74
N PRO A 264 0.10 -19.49 -4.24
CA PRO A 264 0.42 -20.66 -5.05
C PRO A 264 -0.38 -20.66 -6.36
N LEU A 265 0.24 -21.07 -7.44
CA LEU A 265 -0.41 -21.21 -8.75
C LEU A 265 -1.38 -22.38 -8.75
#